data_d65717911593be3e2fe0a3f96a518c8b
#
_entry.id   d65717911593be3e2fe0a3f96a518c8b
#
_cell.length_a   1.000
_cell.length_b   1.000
_cell.length_c   1.000
_cell.angle_alpha   90.00
_cell.angle_beta   90.00
_cell.angle_gamma   90.00
#
_symmetry.space_group_name_H-M   'P 1'
#
loop_
_entity.id
_entity.type
_entity.pdbx_description
1 polymer ?
#
loop_
_entity_poly.entity_id
_entity_poly.type
_entity_poly.pdbx_seq_one_letter_code
_entity_poly.pdbx_strand_id
1 'polypeptide(L)'
;MLGPTLIGGAYGPTLPGGWELEGTADFNGNGYPDYVLYKASTRQTAIWYLNNNIFIGGGYGPTLPPGWNLAGVADFSRDGHRDYALFIPATGQTVIGYLSGLTVIGAALGPTIPSGWVLVAATDFNGDGYPDYLLYNAATRQTAIWYLNNNVYIGAAYGPTLPAGWSLVAP
;
A
#
# COMPACT_ATOMS: atom_id res chain seq x y z
N MET A 1 -21.18 20.28 -12.10
CA MET A 1 -20.16 19.74 -11.18
C MET A 1 -18.84 20.40 -11.53
N LEU A 2 -18.30 21.23 -10.65
CA LEU A 2 -16.97 21.82 -10.88
C LEU A 2 -15.95 20.69 -10.65
N GLY A 3 -15.07 20.48 -11.61
CA GLY A 3 -13.99 19.48 -11.51
C GLY A 3 -12.98 19.86 -10.39
N PRO A 4 -12.11 18.95 -9.98
CA PRO A 4 -11.08 19.24 -8.99
C PRO A 4 -10.15 20.33 -9.52
N THR A 5 -9.95 21.38 -8.73
CA THR A 5 -9.04 22.49 -9.05
C THR A 5 -7.85 22.41 -8.12
N LEU A 6 -6.63 22.42 -8.68
CA LEU A 6 -5.41 22.53 -7.89
C LEU A 6 -5.38 23.92 -7.22
N ILE A 7 -5.40 23.94 -5.91
CA ILE A 7 -5.42 25.18 -5.09
C ILE A 7 -4.02 25.58 -4.61
N GLY A 8 -3.03 24.73 -4.77
CA GLY A 8 -1.64 24.98 -4.37
C GLY A 8 -0.81 23.71 -4.45
N GLY A 9 0.48 23.84 -4.23
CA GLY A 9 1.42 22.73 -4.19
C GLY A 9 2.71 23.15 -3.48
N ALA A 10 3.39 22.15 -2.93
CA ALA A 10 4.73 22.31 -2.36
C ALA A 10 5.60 21.15 -2.80
N TYR A 11 6.90 21.38 -2.95
CA TYR A 11 7.85 20.32 -3.22
C TYR A 11 8.09 19.51 -1.95
N GLY A 12 8.04 18.18 -2.08
CA GLY A 12 8.51 17.27 -1.04
C GLY A 12 10.03 17.06 -1.10
N PRO A 13 10.59 16.23 -0.21
CA PRO A 13 12.01 15.91 -0.22
C PRO A 13 12.41 15.16 -1.50
N THR A 14 13.60 15.43 -2.01
CA THR A 14 14.17 14.71 -3.16
C THR A 14 14.62 13.32 -2.71
N LEU A 15 14.16 12.29 -3.41
CA LEU A 15 14.55 10.90 -3.12
C LEU A 15 15.99 10.61 -3.58
N PRO A 16 16.76 9.81 -2.81
CA PRO A 16 18.06 9.34 -3.24
C PRO A 16 17.96 8.43 -4.46
N GLY A 17 19.03 8.35 -5.23
CA GLY A 17 19.06 7.51 -6.44
C GLY A 17 18.72 6.03 -6.18
N GLY A 18 17.83 5.49 -7.00
CA GLY A 18 17.38 4.10 -6.94
C GLY A 18 16.31 3.80 -5.88
N TRP A 19 15.80 4.81 -5.19
CA TRP A 19 14.62 4.70 -4.35
C TRP A 19 13.38 5.19 -5.07
N GLU A 20 12.28 4.50 -4.89
CA GLU A 20 10.97 4.80 -5.43
C GLU A 20 9.98 5.02 -4.29
N LEU A 21 8.99 5.89 -4.51
CA LEU A 21 7.90 6.10 -3.55
C LEU A 21 6.80 5.07 -3.83
N GLU A 22 6.57 4.18 -2.86
CA GLU A 22 5.60 3.10 -2.99
C GLU A 22 4.26 3.41 -2.30
N GLY A 23 4.25 4.34 -1.37
CA GLY A 23 3.04 4.68 -0.66
C GLY A 23 3.27 5.75 0.41
N THR A 24 2.17 6.13 1.03
CA THR A 24 2.14 7.12 2.11
C THR A 24 1.25 6.65 3.23
N ALA A 25 1.68 6.83 4.47
CA ALA A 25 0.87 6.63 5.67
C ALA A 25 1.53 7.34 6.85
N ASP A 26 0.77 7.70 7.86
CA ASP A 26 1.33 8.25 9.10
C ASP A 26 1.92 7.11 9.94
N PHE A 27 3.25 6.99 9.98
CA PHE A 27 3.98 5.96 10.72
C PHE A 27 4.41 6.40 12.11
N ASN A 28 4.53 7.71 12.33
CA ASN A 28 5.03 8.27 13.60
C ASN A 28 3.93 8.89 14.46
N GLY A 29 2.67 8.92 13.98
CA GLY A 29 1.51 9.41 14.70
C GLY A 29 1.46 10.94 14.82
N ASN A 30 2.15 11.68 13.94
CA ASN A 30 2.17 13.13 13.97
C ASN A 30 1.01 13.80 13.21
N GLY A 31 0.15 12.99 12.57
CA GLY A 31 -1.01 13.44 11.79
C GLY A 31 -0.70 13.82 10.34
N TYR A 32 0.55 13.66 9.90
CA TYR A 32 0.95 13.90 8.51
C TYR A 32 1.38 12.58 7.85
N PRO A 33 1.06 12.35 6.57
CA PRO A 33 1.54 11.19 5.84
C PRO A 33 3.07 11.22 5.70
N ASP A 34 3.68 10.07 5.98
CA ASP A 34 5.09 9.78 5.78
C ASP A 34 5.30 9.04 4.45
N TYR A 35 6.51 9.00 3.93
CA TYR A 35 6.84 8.28 2.70
C TYR A 35 7.30 6.87 3.01
N VAL A 36 6.73 5.91 2.30
CA VAL A 36 7.24 4.54 2.22
C VAL A 36 8.02 4.39 0.93
N LEU A 37 9.30 4.13 1.07
CA LEU A 37 10.24 4.02 -0.03
C LEU A 37 10.68 2.57 -0.23
N TYR A 38 10.95 2.23 -1.48
CA TYR A 38 11.48 0.92 -1.85
C TYR A 38 12.68 1.06 -2.78
N LYS A 39 13.67 0.22 -2.60
CA LYS A 39 14.84 0.11 -3.47
C LYS A 39 14.91 -1.27 -4.10
N ALA A 40 14.49 -1.39 -5.34
CA ALA A 40 14.36 -2.66 -6.05
C ALA A 40 15.67 -3.46 -6.11
N SER A 41 16.83 -2.81 -6.30
CA SER A 41 18.14 -3.47 -6.40
C SER A 41 18.55 -4.24 -5.12
N THR A 42 18.06 -3.82 -3.97
CA THR A 42 18.35 -4.43 -2.66
C THR A 42 17.12 -5.01 -1.98
N ARG A 43 15.93 -4.74 -2.51
CA ARG A 43 14.62 -5.06 -1.93
C ARG A 43 14.41 -4.42 -0.55
N GLN A 44 15.16 -3.36 -0.26
CA GLN A 44 15.10 -2.63 1.00
C GLN A 44 13.94 -1.66 1.00
N THR A 45 13.17 -1.61 2.08
CA THR A 45 12.22 -0.54 2.34
C THR A 45 12.84 0.53 3.25
N ALA A 46 12.28 1.73 3.22
CA ALA A 46 12.61 2.79 4.16
C ALA A 46 11.37 3.65 4.42
N ILE A 47 11.29 4.20 5.61
CA ILE A 47 10.25 5.15 5.97
C ILE A 47 10.91 6.50 6.20
N TRP A 48 10.39 7.52 5.55
CA TRP A 48 10.78 8.90 5.76
C TRP A 48 9.65 9.65 6.44
N TYR A 49 9.92 10.07 7.67
CA TYR A 49 8.99 10.85 8.47
C TYR A 49 8.93 12.29 7.97
N LEU A 50 7.70 12.77 7.76
CA LEU A 50 7.46 14.12 7.29
C LEU A 50 6.62 14.93 8.28
N ASN A 51 6.86 16.23 8.28
CA ASN A 51 5.94 17.21 8.81
C ASN A 51 5.40 17.99 7.60
N ASN A 52 4.20 17.62 7.13
CA ASN A 52 3.66 18.06 5.84
C ASN A 52 4.62 17.66 4.69
N ASN A 53 5.32 18.61 4.06
CA ASN A 53 6.26 18.35 2.97
C ASN A 53 7.74 18.40 3.38
N ILE A 54 8.04 18.50 4.67
CA ILE A 54 9.41 18.63 5.19
C ILE A 54 9.86 17.30 5.79
N PHE A 55 10.99 16.77 5.33
CA PHE A 55 11.64 15.61 5.93
C PHE A 55 12.16 15.93 7.34
N ILE A 56 11.75 15.15 8.32
CA ILE A 56 12.13 15.33 9.73
C ILE A 56 12.92 14.15 10.31
N GLY A 57 13.04 13.05 9.56
CA GLY A 57 13.77 11.87 9.98
C GLY A 57 13.29 10.62 9.26
N GLY A 58 13.86 9.48 9.60
CA GLY A 58 13.45 8.21 8.99
C GLY A 58 14.39 7.08 9.33
N GLY A 59 14.13 5.91 8.75
CA GLY A 59 14.96 4.74 8.93
C GLY A 59 14.67 3.66 7.92
N TYR A 60 15.53 2.65 7.89
CA TYR A 60 15.32 1.46 7.07
C TYR A 60 14.26 0.57 7.71
N GLY A 61 13.28 0.18 6.91
CA GLY A 61 12.31 -0.85 7.24
C GLY A 61 12.82 -2.25 6.85
N PRO A 62 11.95 -3.25 6.78
CA PRO A 62 12.34 -4.60 6.40
C PRO A 62 12.83 -4.71 4.95
N THR A 63 13.76 -5.63 4.72
CA THR A 63 14.13 -6.07 3.36
C THR A 63 13.11 -7.13 2.92
N LEU A 64 12.45 -6.91 1.79
CA LEU A 64 11.44 -7.83 1.28
C LEU A 64 12.10 -9.11 0.73
N PRO A 65 11.50 -10.30 0.93
CA PRO A 65 11.98 -11.52 0.28
C PRO A 65 11.90 -11.43 -1.24
N PRO A 66 12.67 -12.24 -1.98
CA PRO A 66 12.61 -12.26 -3.45
C PRO A 66 11.20 -12.58 -3.96
N GLY A 67 10.75 -11.85 -5.00
CA GLY A 67 9.46 -12.06 -5.64
C GLY A 67 8.27 -11.38 -4.96
N TRP A 68 8.46 -10.80 -3.77
CA TRP A 68 7.43 -10.04 -3.08
C TRP A 68 7.48 -8.56 -3.47
N ASN A 69 6.32 -8.00 -3.76
CA ASN A 69 6.10 -6.57 -3.98
C ASN A 69 5.36 -5.98 -2.79
N LEU A 70 5.70 -4.78 -2.40
CA LEU A 70 4.88 -3.98 -1.49
C LEU A 70 3.70 -3.42 -2.30
N ALA A 71 2.49 -3.76 -1.92
CA ALA A 71 1.27 -3.38 -2.65
C ALA A 71 0.37 -2.43 -1.87
N GLY A 72 0.65 -2.23 -0.58
CA GLY A 72 -0.12 -1.31 0.24
C GLY A 72 0.39 -1.24 1.66
N VAL A 73 -0.05 -0.20 2.35
CA VAL A 73 0.30 0.06 3.75
C VAL A 73 -0.97 0.46 4.49
N ALA A 74 -1.32 -0.28 5.55
CA ALA A 74 -2.48 -0.01 6.38
C ALA A 74 -2.33 -0.71 7.74
N ASP A 75 -3.13 -0.34 8.73
CA ASP A 75 -3.13 -0.98 10.05
C ASP A 75 -4.06 -2.20 10.04
N PHE A 76 -3.54 -3.36 9.62
CA PHE A 76 -4.31 -4.61 9.53
C PHE A 76 -4.56 -5.25 10.91
N SER A 77 -3.62 -5.08 11.83
CA SER A 77 -3.73 -5.64 13.18
C SER A 77 -4.59 -4.79 14.11
N ARG A 78 -4.84 -3.53 13.75
CA ARG A 78 -5.56 -2.52 14.55
C ARG A 78 -4.84 -2.21 15.88
N ASP A 79 -3.52 -2.26 15.85
CA ASP A 79 -2.69 -1.92 17.01
C ASP A 79 -2.18 -0.47 16.99
N GLY A 80 -2.56 0.31 15.96
CA GLY A 80 -2.15 1.70 15.74
C GLY A 80 -0.87 1.84 14.93
N HIS A 81 -0.22 0.74 14.55
CA HIS A 81 0.95 0.74 13.68
C HIS A 81 0.58 0.39 12.23
N ARG A 82 1.38 0.86 11.29
CA ARG A 82 1.18 0.55 9.87
C ARG A 82 1.87 -0.75 9.51
N ASP A 83 1.13 -1.64 8.84
CA ASP A 83 1.56 -2.94 8.36
C ASP A 83 1.76 -2.91 6.85
N TYR A 84 2.47 -3.90 6.31
CA TYR A 84 2.70 -4.06 4.89
C TYR A 84 1.77 -5.11 4.29
N ALA A 85 1.02 -4.75 3.25
CA ALA A 85 0.39 -5.71 2.36
C ALA A 85 1.36 -6.09 1.24
N LEU A 86 1.79 -7.35 1.22
CA LEU A 86 2.75 -7.88 0.27
C LEU A 86 2.05 -8.82 -0.72
N PHE A 87 2.53 -8.85 -1.96
CA PHE A 87 1.93 -9.61 -3.05
C PHE A 87 3.00 -10.26 -3.92
N ILE A 88 2.82 -11.54 -4.29
CA ILE A 88 3.63 -12.23 -5.30
C ILE A 88 2.84 -12.32 -6.60
N PRO A 89 3.17 -11.55 -7.64
CA PRO A 89 2.44 -11.58 -8.92
C PRO A 89 2.42 -12.96 -9.59
N ALA A 90 3.49 -13.74 -9.45
CA ALA A 90 3.62 -15.04 -10.08
C ALA A 90 2.65 -16.10 -9.54
N THR A 91 2.24 -16.00 -8.27
CA THR A 91 1.39 -17.00 -7.61
C THR A 91 0.05 -16.45 -7.14
N GLY A 92 -0.11 -15.13 -7.12
CA GLY A 92 -1.27 -14.46 -6.53
C GLY A 92 -1.25 -14.43 -5.00
N GLN A 93 -0.22 -14.96 -4.36
CA GLN A 93 -0.16 -15.05 -2.90
C GLN A 93 0.00 -13.65 -2.27
N THR A 94 -0.74 -13.41 -1.18
CA THR A 94 -0.58 -12.21 -0.34
C THR A 94 -0.09 -12.58 1.05
N VAL A 95 0.60 -11.64 1.67
CA VAL A 95 1.02 -11.70 3.08
C VAL A 95 0.84 -10.32 3.70
N ILE A 96 0.35 -10.29 4.92
CA ILE A 96 0.42 -9.11 5.77
C ILE A 96 1.63 -9.26 6.67
N GLY A 97 2.57 -8.33 6.55
CA GLY A 97 3.72 -8.22 7.46
C GLY A 97 3.40 -7.21 8.53
N TYR A 98 3.21 -7.66 9.75
CA TYR A 98 2.91 -6.80 10.90
C TYR A 98 4.17 -6.09 11.38
N LEU A 99 4.08 -4.76 11.54
CA LEU A 99 5.20 -3.94 11.97
C LEU A 99 4.90 -3.22 13.29
N SER A 100 5.94 -3.03 14.08
CA SER A 100 5.97 -2.04 15.15
C SER A 100 7.06 -1.01 14.81
N GLY A 101 6.62 0.17 14.35
CA GLY A 101 7.51 1.16 13.75
C GLY A 101 8.19 0.63 12.49
N LEU A 102 9.51 0.41 12.52
CA LEU A 102 10.30 -0.06 11.38
C LEU A 102 10.61 -1.57 11.44
N THR A 103 10.12 -2.28 12.44
CA THR A 103 10.49 -3.68 12.72
C THR A 103 9.32 -4.61 12.45
N VAL A 104 9.55 -5.70 11.71
CA VAL A 104 8.56 -6.78 11.55
C VAL A 104 8.44 -7.54 12.86
N ILE A 105 7.21 -7.62 13.38
CA ILE A 105 6.88 -8.34 14.62
C ILE A 105 6.11 -9.64 14.34
N GLY A 106 5.64 -9.83 13.12
CA GLY A 106 4.89 -11.02 12.72
C GLY A 106 4.47 -10.96 11.27
N ALA A 107 3.86 -12.03 10.80
CA ALA A 107 3.24 -12.07 9.48
C ALA A 107 2.09 -13.08 9.42
N ALA A 108 1.12 -12.85 8.55
CA ALA A 108 0.03 -13.77 8.26
C ALA A 108 -0.19 -13.90 6.76
N LEU A 109 -0.49 -15.12 6.30
CA LEU A 109 -0.93 -15.35 4.92
C LEU A 109 -2.31 -14.70 4.74
N GLY A 110 -2.42 -13.91 3.70
CA GLY A 110 -3.70 -13.39 3.23
C GLY A 110 -4.33 -14.27 2.14
N PRO A 111 -5.45 -13.84 1.57
CA PRO A 111 -6.11 -14.58 0.51
C PRO A 111 -5.26 -14.60 -0.77
N THR A 112 -5.29 -15.72 -1.50
CA THR A 112 -4.63 -15.82 -2.81
C THR A 112 -5.49 -15.15 -3.88
N ILE A 113 -4.91 -14.18 -4.57
CA ILE A 113 -5.55 -13.41 -5.64
C ILE A 113 -5.58 -14.26 -6.92
N PRO A 114 -6.72 -14.36 -7.64
CA PRO A 114 -6.83 -15.12 -8.87
C PRO A 114 -5.90 -14.61 -9.97
N SER A 115 -5.49 -15.51 -10.88
CA SER A 115 -4.68 -15.16 -12.04
C SER A 115 -5.32 -14.03 -12.87
N GLY A 116 -4.50 -13.11 -13.36
CA GLY A 116 -4.92 -11.95 -14.12
C GLY A 116 -5.30 -10.73 -13.26
N TRP A 117 -5.40 -10.90 -11.94
CA TRP A 117 -5.62 -9.80 -11.01
C TRP A 117 -4.33 -9.45 -10.27
N VAL A 118 -4.17 -8.18 -9.94
CA VAL A 118 -3.06 -7.67 -9.13
C VAL A 118 -3.61 -6.88 -7.94
N LEU A 119 -2.91 -6.97 -6.81
CA LEU A 119 -3.16 -6.10 -5.66
C LEU A 119 -2.57 -4.73 -5.96
N VAL A 120 -3.38 -3.68 -5.85
CA VAL A 120 -3.00 -2.30 -6.18
C VAL A 120 -2.87 -1.44 -4.93
N ALA A 121 -3.77 -1.63 -3.96
CA ALA A 121 -3.80 -0.84 -2.74
C ALA A 121 -4.49 -1.60 -1.61
N ALA A 122 -4.29 -1.12 -0.39
CA ALA A 122 -4.99 -1.59 0.79
C ALA A 122 -5.50 -0.38 1.60
N THR A 123 -6.82 -0.35 1.83
CA THR A 123 -7.49 0.66 2.66
C THR A 123 -8.86 0.13 3.07
N ASP A 124 -9.45 0.70 4.11
CA ASP A 124 -10.81 0.35 4.55
C ASP A 124 -11.83 0.93 3.55
N PHE A 125 -12.44 0.07 2.72
CA PHE A 125 -13.42 0.46 1.71
C PHE A 125 -14.87 0.39 2.21
N ASN A 126 -15.15 -0.41 3.25
CA ASN A 126 -16.50 -0.63 3.74
C ASN A 126 -16.79 0.12 5.05
N GLY A 127 -15.78 0.70 5.70
CA GLY A 127 -15.91 1.47 6.93
C GLY A 127 -16.00 0.60 8.20
N ASP A 128 -15.56 -0.66 8.15
CA ASP A 128 -15.59 -1.57 9.30
C ASP A 128 -14.33 -1.47 10.20
N GLY A 129 -13.37 -0.67 9.79
CA GLY A 129 -12.11 -0.43 10.48
C GLY A 129 -11.01 -1.44 10.16
N TYR A 130 -11.26 -2.41 9.26
CA TYR A 130 -10.22 -3.29 8.74
C TYR A 130 -9.84 -2.87 7.32
N PRO A 131 -8.55 -2.88 6.95
CA PRO A 131 -8.12 -2.64 5.59
C PRO A 131 -8.56 -3.76 4.64
N ASP A 132 -9.07 -3.35 3.48
CA ASP A 132 -9.50 -4.20 2.38
C ASP A 132 -8.48 -4.15 1.25
N TYR A 133 -8.60 -5.03 0.26
CA TYR A 133 -7.76 -5.05 -0.93
C TYR A 133 -8.46 -4.42 -2.13
N LEU A 134 -7.79 -3.49 -2.81
CA LEU A 134 -8.17 -3.03 -4.13
C LEU A 134 -7.43 -3.86 -5.18
N LEU A 135 -8.19 -4.54 -6.02
CA LEU A 135 -7.65 -5.38 -7.10
C LEU A 135 -7.94 -4.76 -8.46
N TYR A 136 -7.03 -5.01 -9.39
CA TYR A 136 -7.19 -4.60 -10.79
C TYR A 136 -6.82 -5.74 -11.75
N ASN A 137 -7.64 -5.90 -12.80
CA ASN A 137 -7.38 -6.82 -13.90
C ASN A 137 -7.10 -6.01 -15.16
N ALA A 138 -5.85 -5.98 -15.61
CA ALA A 138 -5.43 -5.18 -16.75
C ALA A 138 -6.04 -5.64 -18.08
N ALA A 139 -6.32 -6.94 -18.26
CA ALA A 139 -6.89 -7.47 -19.48
C ALA A 139 -8.35 -7.03 -19.68
N THR A 140 -9.12 -6.98 -18.61
CA THR A 140 -10.54 -6.56 -18.64
C THR A 140 -10.74 -5.11 -18.20
N ARG A 141 -9.72 -4.50 -17.62
CA ARG A 141 -9.74 -3.16 -16.96
C ARG A 141 -10.74 -3.10 -15.81
N GLN A 142 -11.14 -4.25 -15.27
CA GLN A 142 -12.05 -4.39 -14.18
C GLN A 142 -11.33 -4.13 -12.85
N THR A 143 -11.99 -3.41 -11.95
CA THR A 143 -11.58 -3.29 -10.55
C THR A 143 -12.43 -4.18 -9.66
N ALA A 144 -11.89 -4.59 -8.52
CA ALA A 144 -12.64 -5.30 -7.49
C ALA A 144 -12.11 -4.90 -6.11
N ILE A 145 -13.01 -4.92 -5.13
CA ILE A 145 -12.65 -4.75 -3.72
C ILE A 145 -12.88 -6.10 -3.04
N TRP A 146 -11.87 -6.56 -2.33
CA TRP A 146 -11.97 -7.73 -1.46
C TRP A 146 -12.00 -7.27 -0.01
N TYR A 147 -13.10 -7.52 0.65
CA TYR A 147 -13.30 -7.21 2.06
C TYR A 147 -12.57 -8.22 2.93
N LEU A 148 -11.81 -7.70 3.88
CA LEU A 148 -11.02 -8.51 4.80
C LEU A 148 -11.37 -8.21 6.26
N ASN A 149 -11.23 -9.23 7.09
CA ASN A 149 -11.08 -9.08 8.53
C ASN A 149 -9.65 -9.48 8.88
N ASN A 150 -8.75 -8.50 9.04
CA ASN A 150 -7.31 -8.68 9.11
C ASN A 150 -6.80 -9.39 7.84
N ASN A 151 -6.35 -10.64 7.96
CA ASN A 151 -5.84 -11.45 6.84
C ASN A 151 -6.88 -12.41 6.22
N VAL A 152 -8.14 -12.37 6.69
CA VAL A 152 -9.19 -13.30 6.28
C VAL A 152 -10.14 -12.63 5.29
N TYR A 153 -10.28 -13.22 4.10
CA TYR A 153 -11.28 -12.79 3.12
C TYR A 153 -12.70 -13.05 3.64
N ILE A 154 -13.55 -12.02 3.62
CA ILE A 154 -14.95 -12.11 4.08
C ILE A 154 -15.98 -11.79 2.98
N GLY A 155 -15.55 -11.23 1.85
CA GLY A 155 -16.46 -10.91 0.75
C GLY A 155 -15.80 -10.04 -0.31
N ALA A 156 -16.51 -9.79 -1.40
CA ALA A 156 -16.03 -8.95 -2.49
C ALA A 156 -17.15 -8.20 -3.19
N ALA A 157 -16.77 -7.10 -3.86
CA ALA A 157 -17.60 -6.39 -4.82
C ALA A 157 -16.77 -5.99 -6.04
N TYR A 158 -17.40 -6.04 -7.22
CA TYR A 158 -16.79 -5.43 -8.41
C TYR A 158 -16.94 -3.92 -8.35
N GLY A 159 -15.84 -3.24 -8.64
CA GLY A 159 -15.82 -1.80 -8.85
C GLY A 159 -16.01 -1.44 -10.33
N PRO A 160 -15.83 -0.18 -10.69
CA PRO A 160 -15.96 0.27 -12.08
C PRO A 160 -14.91 -0.36 -12.99
N THR A 161 -15.28 -0.55 -14.27
CA THR A 161 -14.32 -0.86 -15.33
C THR A 161 -13.68 0.43 -15.80
N LEU A 162 -12.36 0.52 -15.80
CA LEU A 162 -11.64 1.71 -16.22
C LEU A 162 -11.77 1.92 -17.74
N PRO A 163 -11.88 3.17 -18.22
CA PRO A 163 -11.78 3.49 -19.64
C PRO A 163 -10.42 3.07 -20.20
N ALA A 164 -10.37 2.86 -21.53
CA ALA A 164 -9.10 2.54 -22.19
C ALA A 164 -8.07 3.67 -21.99
N GLY A 165 -6.83 3.30 -21.70
CA GLY A 165 -5.74 4.25 -21.46
C GLY A 165 -5.66 4.81 -20.03
N TRP A 166 -6.57 4.40 -19.13
CA TRP A 166 -6.52 4.77 -17.72
C TRP A 166 -5.89 3.64 -16.90
N SER A 167 -5.18 4.02 -15.85
CA SER A 167 -4.64 3.11 -14.83
C SER A 167 -5.05 3.59 -13.43
N LEU A 168 -5.03 2.68 -12.47
CA LEU A 168 -5.17 3.05 -11.07
C LEU A 168 -3.86 3.68 -10.57
N VAL A 169 -4.00 4.70 -9.73
CA VAL A 169 -2.92 5.24 -8.93
C VAL A 169 -3.25 4.93 -7.48
N ALA A 170 -2.37 4.20 -6.82
CA ALA A 170 -2.50 3.95 -5.38
C ALA A 170 -2.05 5.18 -4.58
N PRO A 171 -2.69 5.44 -3.44
CA PRO A 171 -2.30 6.52 -2.54
C PRO A 171 -0.99 6.24 -1.82
#